data_53dfecd12ae5ca5b817f21f051a0442d
#
_entry.id   53dfecd12ae5ca5b817f21f051a0442d
#
_cell.length_a   1.000
_cell.length_b   1.000
_cell.length_c   1.000
_cell.angle_alpha   90.00
_cell.angle_beta   90.00
_cell.angle_gamma   90.00
#
_symmetry.space_group_name_H-M   'P 1'
#
loop_
_entity.id
_entity.type
_entity.pdbx_description
1 polymer ?
#
loop_
_entity_poly.entity_id
_entity_poly.type
_entity_poly.pdbx_seq_one_letter_code
_entity_poly.pdbx_strand_id
1 'polypeptide(L)'
;MGTPCVCGCEAVTFPSEDTVQIGAKTFKKGDNITIDGSTGRVYAGLLPVNEAKLSDELDTLLSWADEIREKSVRTTASGKKVRGFDVLANADQPGEAQKAFDFGAKGIGLCRTEHMFFDPAKLPSFRNMILADNTDERKKALAKILPLQEKDFYGIIEAMNGNPVTIRLLDP
;
A
#
# COMPACT_ATOMS: atom_id res chain seq x y z
N MET A 1 0.81 -3.39 -1.63
CA MET A 1 0.24 -4.71 -1.26
C MET A 1 0.76 -5.72 -2.29
N GLY A 2 1.20 -6.88 -1.91
CA GLY A 2 1.72 -7.92 -2.83
C GLY A 2 1.26 -9.30 -2.39
N THR A 3 0.35 -9.35 -1.41
CA THR A 3 -0.17 -10.62 -0.90
C THR A 3 -1.41 -11.00 -1.68
N PRO A 4 -1.40 -12.14 -2.41
CA PRO A 4 -2.57 -12.62 -3.11
C PRO A 4 -3.70 -12.92 -2.11
N CYS A 5 -4.92 -12.64 -2.51
CA CYS A 5 -6.11 -12.87 -1.68
C CYS A 5 -7.24 -13.43 -2.54
N VAL A 6 -7.97 -14.38 -1.99
CA VAL A 6 -9.20 -14.90 -2.56
C VAL A 6 -10.32 -14.69 -1.54
N CYS A 7 -11.36 -13.96 -1.93
CA CYS A 7 -12.50 -13.62 -1.08
C CYS A 7 -13.75 -14.43 -1.48
N GLY A 8 -14.74 -14.49 -0.60
CA GLY A 8 -16.01 -15.20 -0.88
C GLY A 8 -15.88 -16.72 -0.88
N CYS A 9 -14.95 -17.25 -0.09
CA CYS A 9 -14.65 -18.69 -0.05
C CYS A 9 -15.56 -19.43 0.94
N GLU A 10 -16.81 -19.68 0.61
CA GLU A 10 -17.76 -20.41 1.47
C GLU A 10 -17.32 -21.85 1.77
N ALA A 11 -16.51 -22.46 0.89
CA ALA A 11 -15.99 -23.81 1.04
C ALA A 11 -14.79 -23.92 2.00
N VAL A 12 -14.33 -22.82 2.58
CA VAL A 12 -13.24 -22.81 3.56
C VAL A 12 -13.79 -22.92 4.95
N THR A 13 -13.36 -23.94 5.68
CA THR A 13 -13.71 -24.16 7.08
C THR A 13 -12.48 -24.35 7.94
N PHE A 14 -12.58 -24.05 9.23
CA PHE A 14 -11.50 -24.18 10.22
C PHE A 14 -11.89 -25.19 11.29
N PRO A 15 -11.63 -26.51 11.06
CA PRO A 15 -11.96 -27.57 12.02
C PRO A 15 -11.22 -27.42 13.37
N SER A 16 -10.04 -26.78 13.37
CA SER A 16 -9.26 -26.41 14.57
C SER A 16 -8.40 -25.18 14.30
N GLU A 17 -7.76 -24.62 15.33
CA GLU A 17 -6.86 -23.44 15.22
C GLU A 17 -5.68 -23.68 14.25
N ASP A 18 -5.23 -24.92 14.12
CA ASP A 18 -4.09 -25.29 13.28
C ASP A 18 -4.48 -26.01 11.98
N THR A 19 -5.76 -26.03 11.63
CA THR A 19 -6.26 -26.81 10.48
C THR A 19 -7.25 -25.97 9.66
N VAL A 20 -7.04 -25.93 8.36
CA VAL A 20 -7.98 -25.39 7.39
C VAL A 20 -8.42 -26.47 6.41
N GLN A 21 -9.70 -26.56 6.15
CA GLN A 21 -10.26 -27.42 5.12
C GLN A 21 -10.79 -26.58 3.97
N ILE A 22 -10.39 -26.93 2.75
CA ILE A 22 -10.78 -26.24 1.52
C ILE A 22 -11.38 -27.31 0.58
N GLY A 23 -12.69 -27.35 0.50
CA GLY A 23 -13.40 -28.43 -0.18
C GLY A 23 -13.09 -29.80 0.44
N ALA A 24 -12.57 -30.73 -0.34
CA ALA A 24 -12.22 -32.08 0.13
C ALA A 24 -10.78 -32.18 0.71
N LYS A 25 -9.98 -31.12 0.68
CA LYS A 25 -8.59 -31.15 1.14
C LYS A 25 -8.44 -30.45 2.48
N THR A 26 -7.62 -31.04 3.34
CA THR A 26 -7.28 -30.50 4.66
C THR A 26 -5.80 -30.15 4.69
N PHE A 27 -5.49 -28.95 5.19
CA PHE A 27 -4.14 -28.44 5.37
C PHE A 27 -3.90 -28.11 6.84
N LYS A 28 -2.68 -28.28 7.30
CA LYS A 28 -2.24 -27.95 8.66
C LYS A 28 -1.41 -26.67 8.64
N LYS A 29 -1.28 -26.03 9.80
CA LYS A 29 -0.37 -24.93 10.00
C LYS A 29 1.06 -25.30 9.59
N GLY A 30 1.64 -24.52 8.68
CA GLY A 30 2.95 -24.79 8.11
C GLY A 30 2.92 -25.47 6.73
N ASP A 31 1.79 -26.00 6.30
CA ASP A 31 1.65 -26.50 4.94
C ASP A 31 1.70 -25.36 3.92
N ASN A 32 2.35 -25.64 2.79
CA ASN A 32 2.40 -24.69 1.70
C ASN A 32 1.17 -24.83 0.80
N ILE A 33 0.59 -23.69 0.46
CA ILE A 33 -0.48 -23.57 -0.54
C ILE A 33 -0.15 -22.44 -1.51
N THR A 34 -0.55 -22.58 -2.75
CA THR A 34 -0.46 -21.52 -3.76
C THR A 34 -1.85 -21.04 -4.12
N ILE A 35 -2.05 -19.72 -4.15
CA ILE A 35 -3.33 -19.07 -4.42
C ILE A 35 -3.23 -18.34 -5.76
N ASP A 36 -4.20 -18.55 -6.64
CA ASP A 36 -4.40 -17.78 -7.85
C ASP A 36 -5.57 -16.80 -7.65
N GLY A 37 -5.24 -15.54 -7.40
CA GLY A 37 -6.23 -14.48 -7.16
C GLY A 37 -7.07 -14.13 -8.40
N SER A 38 -6.61 -14.45 -9.60
CA SER A 38 -7.35 -14.16 -10.84
C SER A 38 -8.46 -15.17 -11.09
N THR A 39 -8.22 -16.45 -10.79
CA THR A 39 -9.19 -17.54 -11.00
C THR A 39 -9.88 -18.01 -9.74
N GLY A 40 -9.41 -17.57 -8.56
CA GLY A 40 -9.88 -18.03 -7.25
C GLY A 40 -9.46 -19.48 -6.91
N ARG A 41 -8.50 -20.06 -7.64
CA ARG A 41 -8.04 -21.41 -7.39
C ARG A 41 -7.01 -21.50 -6.28
N VAL A 42 -7.07 -22.57 -5.51
CA VAL A 42 -6.10 -22.91 -4.47
C VAL A 42 -5.44 -24.23 -4.80
N TYR A 43 -4.13 -24.26 -4.80
CA TYR A 43 -3.32 -25.44 -5.10
C TYR A 43 -2.58 -25.89 -3.85
N ALA A 44 -2.46 -27.19 -3.65
CA ALA A 44 -1.61 -27.75 -2.62
C ALA A 44 -0.14 -27.67 -3.03
N GLY A 45 0.71 -27.20 -2.12
CA GLY A 45 2.14 -27.05 -2.36
C GLY A 45 2.54 -25.71 -2.96
N LEU A 46 3.85 -25.55 -3.18
CA LEU A 46 4.44 -24.40 -3.85
C LEU A 46 4.46 -24.64 -5.36
N LEU A 47 3.82 -23.76 -6.09
CA LEU A 47 3.92 -23.70 -7.55
C LEU A 47 4.88 -22.56 -7.93
N PRO A 48 5.60 -22.68 -9.07
CA PRO A 48 6.34 -21.58 -9.63
C PRO A 48 5.40 -20.40 -9.90
N VAL A 49 5.73 -19.22 -9.39
CA VAL A 49 5.01 -17.99 -9.65
C VAL A 49 5.89 -17.04 -10.43
N ASN A 50 5.31 -16.36 -11.42
CA ASN A 50 5.98 -15.28 -12.12
C ASN A 50 5.64 -13.97 -11.38
N GLU A 51 6.65 -13.19 -11.04
CA GLU A 51 6.42 -11.82 -10.62
C GLU A 51 5.82 -11.02 -11.80
N ALA A 52 4.78 -10.26 -11.50
CA ALA A 52 4.23 -9.33 -12.47
C ALA A 52 5.28 -8.25 -12.78
N LYS A 53 5.89 -8.35 -13.94
CA LYS A 53 6.74 -7.29 -14.51
C LYS A 53 5.90 -6.46 -15.47
N LEU A 54 6.21 -5.17 -15.55
CA LEU A 54 5.71 -4.35 -16.65
C LEU A 54 6.14 -5.02 -17.96
N SER A 55 5.18 -5.27 -18.85
CA SER A 55 5.52 -5.74 -20.20
C SER A 55 5.87 -4.55 -21.08
N ASP A 56 6.65 -4.81 -22.16
CA ASP A 56 7.01 -3.77 -23.13
C ASP A 56 5.77 -3.13 -23.77
N GLU A 57 4.69 -3.91 -23.94
CA GLU A 57 3.42 -3.40 -24.44
C GLU A 57 2.75 -2.45 -23.46
N LEU A 58 2.82 -2.73 -22.14
CA LEU A 58 2.28 -1.84 -21.12
C LEU A 58 3.10 -0.56 -21.02
N ASP A 59 4.43 -0.63 -21.09
CA ASP A 59 5.29 0.54 -21.14
C ASP A 59 5.00 1.42 -22.37
N THR A 60 4.78 0.79 -23.52
CA THR A 60 4.37 1.49 -24.75
C THR A 60 3.03 2.19 -24.55
N LEU A 61 2.03 1.52 -23.98
CA LEU A 61 0.71 2.09 -23.70
C LEU A 61 0.80 3.27 -22.72
N LEU A 62 1.59 3.15 -21.67
CA LEU A 62 1.81 4.21 -20.69
C LEU A 62 2.51 5.43 -21.33
N SER A 63 3.47 5.19 -22.21
CA SER A 63 4.14 6.25 -22.98
C SER A 63 3.16 7.05 -23.86
N TRP A 64 2.27 6.36 -24.57
CA TRP A 64 1.22 7.03 -25.36
C TRP A 64 0.25 7.81 -24.46
N ALA A 65 -0.13 7.25 -23.33
CA ALA A 65 -0.99 7.94 -22.37
C ALA A 65 -0.31 9.23 -21.83
N ASP A 66 0.98 9.16 -21.54
CA ASP A 66 1.76 10.33 -21.10
C ASP A 66 1.86 11.40 -22.17
N GLU A 67 2.07 11.05 -23.43
CA GLU A 67 2.07 12.02 -24.53
C GLU A 67 0.73 12.76 -24.65
N ILE A 68 -0.39 12.05 -24.54
CA ILE A 68 -1.74 12.64 -24.59
C ILE A 68 -1.94 13.54 -23.37
N ARG A 69 -1.57 13.07 -22.17
CA ARG A 69 -1.67 13.79 -20.92
C ARG A 69 -0.92 15.11 -20.97
N GLU A 70 0.32 15.10 -21.45
CA GLU A 70 1.17 16.29 -21.50
C GLU A 70 0.70 17.33 -22.53
N LYS A 71 0.09 16.87 -23.61
CA LYS A 71 -0.47 17.75 -24.68
C LYS A 71 -1.85 18.31 -24.33
N SER A 72 -2.56 17.72 -23.38
CA SER A 72 -3.90 18.15 -22.98
C SER A 72 -3.89 19.57 -22.39
N VAL A 73 -4.96 20.32 -22.59
CA VAL A 73 -5.15 21.65 -22.01
C VAL A 73 -6.45 21.66 -21.24
N ARG A 74 -6.39 22.06 -19.97
CA ARG A 74 -7.56 22.22 -19.11
C ARG A 74 -7.71 23.68 -18.64
N THR A 75 -8.93 24.07 -18.34
CA THR A 75 -9.20 25.35 -17.74
C THR A 75 -9.49 25.16 -16.24
N THR A 76 -8.77 25.85 -15.39
CA THR A 76 -8.99 25.83 -13.94
C THR A 76 -10.31 26.56 -13.58
N ALA A 77 -10.77 26.40 -12.35
CA ALA A 77 -11.92 27.13 -11.82
C ALA A 77 -11.74 28.66 -11.87
N SER A 78 -10.48 29.16 -11.83
CA SER A 78 -10.14 30.56 -11.99
C SER A 78 -10.04 31.03 -13.44
N GLY A 79 -10.37 30.18 -14.41
CA GLY A 79 -10.31 30.52 -15.84
C GLY A 79 -8.92 30.42 -16.48
N LYS A 80 -7.89 30.04 -15.70
CA LYS A 80 -6.51 29.89 -16.22
C LYS A 80 -6.39 28.61 -17.02
N LYS A 81 -5.83 28.70 -18.24
CA LYS A 81 -5.45 27.52 -19.04
C LYS A 81 -4.17 26.92 -18.51
N VAL A 82 -4.19 25.64 -18.17
CA VAL A 82 -3.05 24.86 -17.69
C VAL A 82 -2.83 23.69 -18.64
N ARG A 83 -1.60 23.46 -19.02
CA ARG A 83 -1.22 22.36 -19.91
C ARG A 83 -0.93 21.13 -19.09
N GLY A 84 -1.42 19.99 -19.56
CA GLY A 84 -1.24 18.70 -18.92
C GLY A 84 -2.05 18.54 -17.62
N PHE A 85 -1.92 17.39 -17.03
CA PHE A 85 -2.37 17.06 -15.67
C PHE A 85 -1.45 16.00 -15.07
N ASP A 86 -1.31 16.00 -13.77
CA ASP A 86 -0.48 15.04 -13.07
C ASP A 86 -1.34 13.91 -12.50
N VAL A 87 -0.81 12.69 -12.60
CA VAL A 87 -1.38 11.52 -11.94
C VAL A 87 -0.64 11.35 -10.61
N LEU A 88 -1.35 11.47 -9.51
CA LEU A 88 -0.83 11.29 -8.17
C LEU A 88 -1.32 9.96 -7.61
N ALA A 89 -0.43 9.20 -7.00
CA ALA A 89 -0.75 7.90 -6.42
C ALA A 89 -1.16 8.03 -4.95
N ASN A 90 -1.80 6.99 -4.42
CA ASN A 90 -1.92 6.78 -2.98
C ASN A 90 -0.78 5.87 -2.53
N ALA A 91 0.01 6.30 -1.55
CA ALA A 91 1.04 5.49 -0.94
C ALA A 91 1.23 5.89 0.52
N ASP A 92 1.35 4.91 1.39
CA ASP A 92 1.41 5.09 2.84
C ASP A 92 2.78 4.62 3.41
N GLN A 93 3.62 4.01 2.56
CA GLN A 93 4.95 3.48 2.92
C GLN A 93 6.00 3.80 1.84
N PRO A 94 7.30 3.86 2.19
CA PRO A 94 8.38 4.15 1.24
C PRO A 94 8.42 3.23 0.02
N GLY A 95 8.23 1.91 0.23
CA GLY A 95 8.21 0.94 -0.87
C GLY A 95 7.01 1.08 -1.81
N GLU A 96 5.86 1.54 -1.32
CA GLU A 96 4.70 1.86 -2.15
C GLU A 96 4.94 3.14 -2.95
N ALA A 97 5.56 4.16 -2.32
CA ALA A 97 5.94 5.40 -2.97
C ALA A 97 6.95 5.15 -4.11
N GLN A 98 7.97 4.31 -3.87
CA GLN A 98 8.92 3.94 -4.91
C GLN A 98 8.23 3.26 -6.10
N LYS A 99 7.36 2.29 -5.84
CA LYS A 99 6.58 1.64 -6.92
C LYS A 99 5.72 2.64 -7.69
N ALA A 100 5.06 3.56 -6.99
CA ALA A 100 4.27 4.59 -7.63
C ALA A 100 5.13 5.48 -8.56
N PHE A 101 6.32 5.85 -8.09
CA PHE A 101 7.29 6.60 -8.88
C PHE A 101 7.75 5.81 -10.12
N ASP A 102 8.09 4.53 -9.96
CA ASP A 102 8.51 3.64 -11.05
C ASP A 102 7.42 3.46 -12.11
N PHE A 103 6.14 3.50 -11.71
CA PHE A 103 4.97 3.50 -12.63
C PHE A 103 4.65 4.89 -13.22
N GLY A 104 5.48 5.89 -12.98
CA GLY A 104 5.35 7.21 -13.58
C GLY A 104 4.44 8.19 -12.85
N ALA A 105 4.02 7.90 -11.62
CA ALA A 105 3.28 8.86 -10.79
C ALA A 105 4.09 10.13 -10.56
N LYS A 106 3.43 11.28 -10.66
CA LYS A 106 4.03 12.61 -10.49
C LYS A 106 3.91 13.14 -9.07
N GLY A 107 3.69 12.25 -8.11
CA GLY A 107 3.63 12.56 -6.68
C GLY A 107 2.70 11.62 -5.92
N ILE A 108 2.61 11.84 -4.61
CA ILE A 108 1.65 11.19 -3.73
C ILE A 108 0.51 12.15 -3.44
N GLY A 109 -0.68 11.81 -3.93
CA GLY A 109 -1.90 12.61 -3.74
C GLY A 109 -2.54 12.38 -2.38
N LEU A 110 -2.27 11.23 -1.75
CA LEU A 110 -2.71 10.92 -0.39
C LEU A 110 -1.77 9.91 0.27
N CYS A 111 -1.14 10.33 1.35
CA CYS A 111 -0.47 9.49 2.33
C CYS A 111 -1.30 9.48 3.61
N ARG A 112 -1.80 8.31 4.00
CA ARG A 112 -2.65 8.10 5.18
C ARG A 112 -1.78 7.70 6.36
N THR A 113 -1.52 8.64 7.26
CA THR A 113 -0.63 8.40 8.39
C THR A 113 -1.15 7.33 9.36
N GLU A 114 -2.46 7.14 9.45
CA GLU A 114 -3.08 6.09 10.27
C GLU A 114 -2.67 4.68 9.85
N HIS A 115 -2.41 4.44 8.57
CA HIS A 115 -1.96 3.14 8.08
C HIS A 115 -0.53 2.80 8.50
N MET A 116 0.30 3.81 8.74
CA MET A 116 1.68 3.62 9.20
C MET A 116 1.75 3.02 10.60
N PHE A 117 0.68 3.15 11.40
CA PHE A 117 0.62 2.65 12.78
C PHE A 117 0.19 1.18 12.88
N PHE A 118 -0.17 0.54 11.78
CA PHE A 118 -0.38 -0.92 11.75
C PHE A 118 0.92 -1.72 11.78
N ASP A 119 2.08 -1.06 11.61
CA ASP A 119 3.38 -1.69 11.79
C ASP A 119 3.52 -2.23 13.24
N PRO A 120 3.86 -3.53 13.40
CA PRO A 120 4.05 -4.15 14.72
C PRO A 120 5.03 -3.41 15.62
N ALA A 121 6.02 -2.71 15.07
CA ALA A 121 6.97 -1.92 15.84
C ALA A 121 6.36 -0.64 16.43
N LYS A 122 5.33 -0.08 15.79
CA LYS A 122 4.67 1.17 16.19
C LYS A 122 3.40 0.93 17.01
N LEU A 123 2.67 -0.13 16.71
CA LEU A 123 1.34 -0.40 17.26
C LEU A 123 1.26 -0.36 18.78
N PRO A 124 2.22 -0.93 19.58
CA PRO A 124 2.16 -0.85 21.03
C PRO A 124 2.27 0.59 21.55
N SER A 125 3.17 1.38 20.98
CA SER A 125 3.35 2.78 21.38
C SER A 125 2.18 3.65 20.98
N PHE A 126 1.57 3.36 19.82
CA PHE A 126 0.37 4.04 19.34
C PHE A 126 -0.83 3.77 20.26
N ARG A 127 -1.04 2.52 20.67
CA ARG A 127 -2.07 2.17 21.67
C ARG A 127 -1.85 2.89 23.00
N ASN A 128 -0.61 2.92 23.48
CA ASN A 128 -0.27 3.63 24.72
C ASN A 128 -0.52 5.14 24.61
N MET A 129 -0.30 5.73 23.44
CA MET A 129 -0.61 7.13 23.19
C MET A 129 -2.13 7.42 23.27
N ILE A 130 -2.95 6.55 22.69
CA ILE A 130 -4.42 6.70 22.68
C ILE A 130 -4.97 6.51 24.11
N LEU A 131 -4.48 5.49 24.82
CA LEU A 131 -4.97 5.10 26.14
C LEU A 131 -4.31 5.89 27.29
N ALA A 132 -3.45 6.85 27.00
CA ALA A 132 -2.78 7.64 28.02
C ALA A 132 -3.77 8.51 28.81
N ASP A 133 -3.77 8.37 30.12
CA ASP A 133 -4.65 9.12 31.04
C ASP A 133 -4.19 10.57 31.25
N ASN A 134 -2.93 10.86 30.98
CA ASN A 134 -2.35 12.18 31.16
C ASN A 134 -1.36 12.56 30.05
N THR A 135 -1.01 13.86 30.02
CA THR A 135 -0.14 14.43 28.99
C THR A 135 1.29 13.85 29.03
N ASP A 136 1.81 13.51 30.19
CA ASP A 136 3.19 13.03 30.33
C ASP A 136 3.34 11.60 29.80
N GLU A 137 2.38 10.74 30.06
CA GLU A 137 2.32 9.39 29.49
C GLU A 137 2.19 9.46 27.96
N ARG A 138 1.30 10.33 27.47
CA ARG A 138 1.12 10.55 26.02
C ARG A 138 2.41 11.03 25.36
N LYS A 139 3.12 11.99 25.96
CA LYS A 139 4.42 12.46 25.47
C LYS A 139 5.47 11.34 25.42
N LYS A 140 5.53 10.49 26.44
CA LYS A 140 6.45 9.34 26.47
C LYS A 140 6.15 8.34 25.35
N ALA A 141 4.88 8.08 25.04
CA ALA A 141 4.48 7.22 23.94
C ALA A 141 4.82 7.86 22.57
N LEU A 142 4.53 9.14 22.41
CA LEU A 142 4.86 9.89 21.20
C LEU A 142 6.37 9.94 20.93
N ALA A 143 7.20 10.11 21.95
CA ALA A 143 8.65 10.12 21.82
C ALA A 143 9.22 8.80 21.25
N LYS A 144 8.53 7.67 21.45
CA LYS A 144 8.90 6.38 20.86
C LYS A 144 8.45 6.26 19.39
N ILE A 145 7.33 6.89 19.05
CA ILE A 145 6.77 6.87 17.68
C ILE A 145 7.55 7.80 16.76
N LEU A 146 7.96 8.97 17.26
CA LEU A 146 8.54 10.04 16.46
C LEU A 146 9.67 9.59 15.53
N PRO A 147 10.73 8.89 16.01
CA PRO A 147 11.84 8.49 15.12
C PRO A 147 11.43 7.47 14.06
N LEU A 148 10.42 6.64 14.34
CA LEU A 148 9.91 5.67 13.38
C LEU A 148 9.08 6.36 12.29
N GLN A 149 8.29 7.34 12.70
CA GLN A 149 7.47 8.14 11.78
C GLN A 149 8.32 9.04 10.89
N GLU A 150 9.35 9.67 11.47
CA GLU A 150 10.33 10.46 10.74
C GLU A 150 11.03 9.64 9.64
N LYS A 151 11.42 8.41 9.96
CA LYS A 151 12.02 7.49 8.99
C LYS A 151 11.07 7.16 7.84
N ASP A 152 9.79 6.94 8.10
CA ASP A 152 8.81 6.63 7.05
C ASP A 152 8.58 7.85 6.14
N PHE A 153 8.41 9.04 6.71
CA PHE A 153 8.26 10.25 5.92
C PHE A 153 9.50 10.55 5.08
N TYR A 154 10.68 10.41 5.68
CA TYR A 154 11.93 10.56 4.95
C TYR A 154 11.98 9.63 3.73
N GLY A 155 11.70 8.34 3.93
CA GLY A 155 11.72 7.37 2.84
C GLY A 155 10.68 7.64 1.75
N ILE A 156 9.47 8.13 2.10
CA ILE A 156 8.46 8.51 1.11
C ILE A 156 8.91 9.72 0.29
N ILE A 157 9.43 10.75 0.97
CA ILE A 157 9.89 11.98 0.31
C ILE A 157 11.11 11.69 -0.57
N GLU A 158 12.04 10.86 -0.10
CA GLU A 158 13.21 10.43 -0.86
C GLU A 158 12.79 9.66 -2.13
N ALA A 159 11.87 8.69 -2.01
CA ALA A 159 11.35 7.93 -3.14
C ALA A 159 10.67 8.81 -4.19
N MET A 160 10.02 9.89 -3.77
CA MET A 160 9.36 10.84 -4.68
C MET A 160 10.32 11.81 -5.38
N ASN A 161 11.57 11.88 -4.97
CA ASN A 161 12.65 12.61 -5.66
C ASN A 161 12.23 14.02 -6.10
N GLY A 162 11.67 14.83 -5.17
CA GLY A 162 11.24 16.21 -5.42
C GLY A 162 9.81 16.35 -5.95
N ASN A 163 9.11 15.28 -6.24
CA ASN A 163 7.69 15.32 -6.57
C ASN A 163 6.83 15.58 -5.32
N PRO A 164 5.63 16.18 -5.45
CA PRO A 164 4.79 16.54 -4.32
C PRO A 164 4.28 15.33 -3.54
N VAL A 165 4.23 15.44 -2.22
CA VAL A 165 3.65 14.46 -1.31
C VAL A 165 2.61 15.12 -0.43
N THR A 166 1.35 14.70 -0.55
CA THR A 166 0.26 15.18 0.31
C THR A 166 0.08 14.21 1.48
N ILE A 167 0.36 14.69 2.67
CA ILE A 167 0.27 13.91 3.91
C ILE A 167 -1.01 14.30 4.63
N ARG A 168 -1.88 13.31 4.91
CA ARG A 168 -3.02 13.50 5.80
C ARG A 168 -2.55 13.43 7.24
N LEU A 169 -2.84 14.48 8.01
CA LEU A 169 -2.57 14.45 9.45
C LEU A 169 -3.43 13.36 10.11
N LEU A 170 -2.89 12.80 11.19
CA LEU A 170 -3.61 11.79 11.96
C LEU A 170 -4.89 12.41 12.56
N ASP A 171 -6.00 11.77 12.27
CA ASP A 171 -7.30 12.03 12.88
C ASP A 171 -7.82 10.66 13.38
N PRO A 172 -7.56 10.35 14.67
CA PRO A 172 -7.89 9.04 15.25
C PRO A 172 -9.39 8.87 15.56
#